data_3adfa89c1220872864e76450b5764271
#
_entry.id   3adfa89c1220872864e76450b5764271
#
_cell.length_a   1.000
_cell.length_b   1.000
_cell.length_c   1.000
_cell.angle_alpha   90.00
_cell.angle_beta   90.00
_cell.angle_gamma   90.00
#
_symmetry.space_group_name_H-M   'P 1'
#
loop_
_entity.id
_entity.type
_entity.pdbx_description
1 polymer ?
#
loop_
_entity_poly.entity_id
_entity_poly.type
_entity_poly.pdbx_seq_one_letter_code
_entity_poly.pdbx_strand_id
1 'polypeptide(L)'
;MELDINNTPSLEPEKLEDLLQEGYQLVDVREQDEWDAGHHKSARHLPMGEIIENIDDFKNNEKYIFVCRSGARSGRVTNFMISKNIESYNLSGGMKQVKNFTDEIYNLEGNSGEII
;
A
#
# COMPACT_ATOMS: atom_id res chain seq x y z
N MET A 1 -4.40 -1.15 22.90
CA MET A 1 -4.36 -2.57 22.47
C MET A 1 -3.34 -2.72 21.38
N GLU A 2 -2.46 -3.67 21.54
CA GLU A 2 -1.46 -3.97 20.54
C GLU A 2 -2.02 -4.95 19.51
N LEU A 3 -1.86 -4.65 18.23
CA LEU A 3 -2.29 -5.53 17.16
C LEU A 3 -1.14 -6.43 16.71
N ASP A 4 -1.40 -7.74 16.74
CA ASP A 4 -0.46 -8.73 16.22
C ASP A 4 -0.41 -8.61 14.70
N ILE A 5 0.78 -8.61 14.12
CA ILE A 5 0.95 -8.55 12.67
C ILE A 5 0.28 -9.74 11.97
N ASN A 6 0.20 -10.89 12.64
CA ASN A 6 -0.47 -12.08 12.10
C ASN A 6 -1.99 -11.91 11.99
N ASN A 7 -2.55 -10.93 12.73
CA ASN A 7 -3.97 -10.61 12.70
C ASN A 7 -4.25 -9.35 11.89
N THR A 8 -3.27 -8.84 11.16
CA THR A 8 -3.46 -7.67 10.32
C THR A 8 -4.43 -8.00 9.19
N PRO A 9 -5.50 -7.20 9.02
CA PRO A 9 -6.39 -7.39 7.88
C PRO A 9 -5.60 -7.27 6.58
N SER A 10 -5.76 -8.25 5.70
CA SER A 10 -4.98 -8.34 4.47
C SER A 10 -5.89 -8.61 3.28
N LEU A 11 -5.44 -8.13 2.11
CA LEU A 11 -6.12 -8.37 0.84
C LEU A 11 -5.15 -9.05 -0.12
N GLU A 12 -5.68 -9.93 -0.95
CA GLU A 12 -4.86 -10.66 -1.91
C GLU A 12 -4.50 -9.80 -3.12
N PRO A 13 -3.25 -9.86 -3.62
CA PRO A 13 -2.81 -9.01 -4.72
C PRO A 13 -3.59 -9.20 -6.01
N GLU A 14 -4.12 -10.40 -6.27
CA GLU A 14 -4.93 -10.69 -7.45
C GLU A 14 -6.26 -9.93 -7.48
N LYS A 15 -6.71 -9.41 -6.33
CA LYS A 15 -7.95 -8.66 -6.22
C LYS A 15 -7.74 -7.15 -6.29
N LEU A 16 -6.49 -6.69 -6.39
CA LEU A 16 -6.18 -5.27 -6.28
C LEU A 16 -6.93 -4.42 -7.29
N GLU A 17 -6.91 -4.80 -8.56
CA GLU A 17 -7.54 -3.99 -9.61
C GLU A 17 -9.04 -3.83 -9.39
N ASP A 18 -9.72 -4.90 -8.97
CA ASP A 18 -11.16 -4.85 -8.67
C ASP A 18 -11.43 -3.93 -7.48
N LEU A 19 -10.60 -4.02 -6.44
CA LEU A 19 -10.76 -3.20 -5.23
C LEU A 19 -10.55 -1.72 -5.53
N LEU A 20 -9.59 -1.39 -6.37
CA LEU A 20 -9.36 0.00 -6.80
C LEU A 20 -10.57 0.54 -7.55
N GLN A 21 -11.22 -0.28 -8.39
CA GLN A 21 -12.45 0.12 -9.07
C GLN A 21 -13.61 0.33 -8.10
N GLU A 22 -13.60 -0.35 -6.97
CA GLU A 22 -14.60 -0.18 -5.91
C GLU A 22 -14.33 1.02 -5.01
N GLY A 23 -13.27 1.77 -5.27
CA GLY A 23 -12.97 2.99 -4.52
C GLY A 23 -11.93 2.85 -3.41
N TYR A 24 -11.34 1.68 -3.24
CA TYR A 24 -10.22 1.54 -2.30
C TYR A 24 -9.05 2.38 -2.79
N GLN A 25 -8.34 3.00 -1.87
CA GLN A 25 -7.19 3.84 -2.17
C GLN A 25 -5.89 3.12 -1.85
N LEU A 26 -5.00 3.04 -2.84
CA LEU A 26 -3.71 2.36 -2.68
C LEU A 26 -2.64 3.37 -2.24
N VAL A 27 -1.97 3.07 -1.14
CA VAL A 27 -0.90 3.91 -0.60
C VAL A 27 0.38 3.08 -0.51
N ASP A 28 1.40 3.50 -1.26
CA ASP A 28 2.70 2.86 -1.28
C ASP A 28 3.59 3.51 -0.23
N VAL A 29 4.01 2.73 0.77
CA VAL A 29 4.76 3.24 1.93
C VAL A 29 6.26 2.98 1.83
N ARG A 30 6.73 2.58 0.63
CA ARG A 30 8.16 2.32 0.39
C ARG A 30 8.95 3.62 0.31
N GLU A 31 10.29 3.47 0.31
CA GLU A 31 11.18 4.61 0.16
C GLU A 31 11.18 5.15 -1.28
N GLN A 32 11.74 6.34 -1.46
CA GLN A 32 11.72 7.06 -2.73
C GLN A 32 12.38 6.26 -3.87
N ASP A 33 13.53 5.63 -3.60
CA ASP A 33 14.25 4.85 -4.62
C ASP A 33 13.43 3.64 -5.10
N GLU A 34 12.72 3.00 -4.19
CA GLU A 34 11.83 1.88 -4.55
C GLU A 34 10.66 2.35 -5.42
N TRP A 35 10.07 3.48 -5.03
CA TRP A 35 9.00 4.11 -5.80
C TRP A 35 9.45 4.50 -7.20
N ASP A 36 10.62 5.14 -7.28
CA ASP A 36 11.15 5.62 -8.56
C ASP A 36 11.42 4.49 -9.55
N ALA A 37 11.86 3.32 -9.05
CA ALA A 37 12.14 2.16 -9.88
C ALA A 37 10.88 1.52 -10.44
N GLY A 38 9.79 1.51 -9.67
CA GLY A 38 8.53 0.96 -10.14
C GLY A 38 7.44 1.04 -9.09
N HIS A 39 6.28 1.57 -9.47
CA HIS A 39 5.12 1.72 -8.61
C HIS A 39 3.84 1.52 -9.41
N HIS A 40 2.76 1.17 -8.71
CA HIS A 40 1.45 1.04 -9.36
C HIS A 40 0.94 2.43 -9.75
N LYS A 41 0.42 2.57 -10.95
CA LYS A 41 0.01 3.88 -11.48
C LYS A 41 -1.07 4.57 -10.66
N SER A 42 -1.91 3.80 -9.96
CA SER A 42 -2.99 4.34 -9.13
C SER A 42 -2.58 4.58 -7.68
N ALA A 43 -1.33 4.30 -7.32
CA ALA A 43 -0.87 4.46 -5.94
C ALA A 43 -0.50 5.90 -5.63
N ARG A 44 -0.79 6.29 -4.39
CA ARG A 44 -0.23 7.49 -3.79
C ARG A 44 1.04 7.08 -3.04
N HIS A 45 2.10 7.85 -3.19
CA HIS A 45 3.34 7.60 -2.47
C HIS A 45 3.36 8.35 -1.15
N LEU A 46 3.53 7.62 -0.05
CA LEU A 46 3.74 8.21 1.26
C LEU A 46 4.65 7.28 2.06
N PRO A 47 5.97 7.55 2.10
CA PRO A 47 6.91 6.69 2.83
C PRO A 47 6.48 6.47 4.28
N MET A 48 6.74 5.27 4.80
CA MET A 48 6.33 4.89 6.14
C MET A 48 6.70 5.92 7.21
N GLY A 49 7.88 6.54 7.11
CA GLY A 49 8.34 7.54 8.06
C GLY A 49 7.55 8.84 8.05
N GLU A 50 6.70 9.05 7.03
CA GLU A 50 5.92 10.29 6.90
C GLU A 50 4.44 10.08 7.24
N ILE A 51 4.03 8.88 7.64
CA ILE A 51 2.62 8.56 7.88
C ILE A 51 2.05 9.40 9.04
N ILE A 52 2.77 9.47 10.15
CA ILE A 52 2.26 10.13 11.36
C ILE A 52 2.01 11.62 11.12
N GLU A 53 2.94 12.31 10.46
CA GLU A 53 2.78 13.74 10.20
C GLU A 53 1.70 14.06 9.16
N ASN A 54 1.28 13.05 8.39
CA ASN A 54 0.24 13.20 7.38
C ASN A 54 -1.06 12.47 7.75
N ILE A 55 -1.23 12.14 9.02
CA ILE A 55 -2.38 11.35 9.47
C ILE A 55 -3.73 12.01 9.14
N ASP A 56 -3.78 13.34 9.14
CA ASP A 56 -5.02 14.07 8.88
C ASP A 56 -5.47 13.98 7.41
N ASP A 57 -4.61 13.51 6.52
CA ASP A 57 -4.99 13.26 5.12
C ASP A 57 -5.85 12.03 4.96
N PHE A 58 -5.92 11.18 5.98
CA PHE A 58 -6.67 9.93 5.93
C PHE A 58 -8.03 10.09 6.62
N LYS A 59 -9.08 9.61 5.96
CA LYS A 59 -10.45 9.80 6.40
C LYS A 59 -11.05 8.50 6.92
N ASN A 60 -11.85 8.60 7.98
CA ASN A 60 -12.46 7.43 8.60
C ASN A 60 -13.64 6.85 7.81
N ASN A 61 -14.06 7.50 6.72
CA ASN A 61 -15.09 6.98 5.83
C ASN A 61 -14.54 6.46 4.49
N GLU A 62 -13.22 6.32 4.40
CA GLU A 62 -12.55 5.80 3.21
C GLU A 62 -11.87 4.47 3.55
N LYS A 63 -11.51 3.70 2.53
CA LYS A 63 -10.84 2.40 2.68
C LYS A 63 -9.47 2.48 2.03
N TYR A 64 -8.44 2.10 2.79
CA TYR A 64 -7.05 2.21 2.34
C TYR A 64 -6.39 0.85 2.27
N ILE A 65 -5.59 0.66 1.22
CA ILE A 65 -4.73 -0.50 1.05
C ILE A 65 -3.29 0.01 1.11
N PHE A 66 -2.52 -0.49 2.07
CA PHE A 66 -1.11 -0.12 2.20
C PHE A 66 -0.24 -1.21 1.60
N VAL A 67 0.77 -0.82 0.84
CA VAL A 67 1.66 -1.75 0.17
C VAL A 67 3.11 -1.35 0.38
N CYS A 68 3.95 -2.36 0.58
CA CYS A 68 5.40 -2.19 0.55
C CYS A 68 5.99 -3.28 -0.37
N ARG A 69 7.27 -3.62 -0.23
CA ARG A 69 7.90 -4.60 -1.11
C ARG A 69 7.34 -6.01 -0.88
N SER A 70 7.23 -6.43 0.40
CA SER A 70 6.88 -7.82 0.77
C SER A 70 5.79 -7.94 1.82
N GLY A 71 5.31 -6.82 2.39
CA GLY A 71 4.20 -6.80 3.33
C GLY A 71 4.52 -6.42 4.77
N ALA A 72 5.79 -6.40 5.19
CA ALA A 72 6.14 -6.13 6.60
C ALA A 72 5.93 -4.67 7.00
N ARG A 73 6.48 -3.73 6.25
CA ARG A 73 6.34 -2.30 6.55
C ARG A 73 4.88 -1.86 6.45
N SER A 74 4.20 -2.27 5.38
CA SER A 74 2.80 -1.93 5.16
C SER A 74 1.88 -2.57 6.20
N GLY A 75 2.24 -3.75 6.71
CA GLY A 75 1.50 -4.37 7.79
C GLY A 75 1.54 -3.54 9.07
N ARG A 76 2.69 -2.97 9.39
CA ARG A 76 2.84 -2.07 10.55
C ARG A 76 2.02 -0.80 10.37
N VAL A 77 2.05 -0.22 9.17
CA VAL A 77 1.25 0.97 8.86
C VAL A 77 -0.23 0.65 8.98
N THR A 78 -0.66 -0.49 8.45
CA THR A 78 -2.06 -0.92 8.52
C THR A 78 -2.53 -1.00 9.98
N ASN A 79 -1.76 -1.66 10.85
CA ASN A 79 -2.11 -1.79 12.26
C ASN A 79 -2.18 -0.42 12.96
N PHE A 80 -1.25 0.46 12.66
CA PHE A 80 -1.25 1.81 13.20
C PHE A 80 -2.51 2.58 12.76
N MET A 81 -2.86 2.52 11.49
CA MET A 81 -4.02 3.22 10.95
C MET A 81 -5.32 2.71 11.56
N ILE A 82 -5.44 1.40 11.75
CA ILE A 82 -6.59 0.80 12.43
C ILE A 82 -6.72 1.34 13.85
N SER A 83 -5.61 1.52 14.56
CA SER A 83 -5.62 2.08 15.92
C SER A 83 -6.11 3.53 15.94
N LYS A 84 -6.13 4.20 14.79
CA LYS A 84 -6.64 5.57 14.61
C LYS A 84 -8.03 5.58 13.99
N ASN A 85 -8.72 4.45 13.96
CA ASN A 85 -10.08 4.30 13.41
C ASN A 85 -10.15 4.54 11.90
N ILE A 86 -9.07 4.24 11.17
CA ILE A 86 -9.01 4.32 9.71
C ILE A 86 -9.10 2.90 9.17
N GLU A 87 -10.10 2.61 8.34
CA GLU A 87 -10.25 1.28 7.73
C GLU A 87 -9.09 1.02 6.79
N SER A 88 -8.26 0.03 7.12
CA SER A 88 -6.99 -0.20 6.45
C SER A 88 -6.72 -1.68 6.27
N TYR A 89 -6.03 -2.00 5.19
CA TYR A 89 -5.68 -3.38 4.81
C TYR A 89 -4.26 -3.43 4.30
N ASN A 90 -3.58 -4.52 4.61
CA ASN A 90 -2.25 -4.79 4.09
C ASN A 90 -2.37 -5.59 2.79
N LEU A 91 -1.63 -5.21 1.77
CA LEU A 91 -1.60 -5.99 0.52
C LEU A 91 -0.62 -7.14 0.68
N SER A 92 -1.17 -8.37 0.73
CA SER A 92 -0.39 -9.58 0.96
C SER A 92 0.71 -9.76 -0.08
N GLY A 93 1.91 -10.07 0.39
CA GLY A 93 3.06 -10.29 -0.48
C GLY A 93 3.65 -9.05 -1.10
N GLY A 94 3.01 -7.89 -0.95
CA GLY A 94 3.52 -6.60 -1.40
C GLY A 94 3.71 -6.50 -2.91
N MET A 95 4.49 -5.53 -3.34
CA MET A 95 4.74 -5.27 -4.76
C MET A 95 5.41 -6.46 -5.47
N LYS A 96 6.14 -7.29 -4.73
CA LYS A 96 6.71 -8.52 -5.29
C LYS A 96 5.65 -9.45 -5.88
N GLN A 97 4.47 -9.47 -5.28
CA GLN A 97 3.36 -10.30 -5.78
C GLN A 97 2.47 -9.53 -6.73
N VAL A 98 2.25 -8.23 -6.50
CA VAL A 98 1.41 -7.39 -7.35
C VAL A 98 1.86 -7.43 -8.80
N LYS A 99 3.17 -7.43 -9.05
CA LYS A 99 3.73 -7.45 -10.40
C LYS A 99 3.30 -8.67 -11.23
N ASN A 100 2.83 -9.73 -10.57
CA ASN A 100 2.36 -10.94 -11.25
C ASN A 100 0.90 -10.85 -11.72
N PHE A 101 0.19 -9.80 -11.29
CA PHE A 101 -1.25 -9.67 -11.53
C PHE A 101 -1.65 -8.39 -12.26
N THR A 102 -0.69 -7.54 -12.62
CA THR A 102 -0.97 -6.30 -13.31
C THR A 102 0.22 -5.84 -14.14
N ASP A 103 -0.06 -5.13 -15.24
CA ASP A 103 0.93 -4.44 -16.07
C ASP A 103 1.03 -2.95 -15.70
N GLU A 104 0.30 -2.50 -14.67
CA GLU A 104 0.18 -1.08 -14.30
C GLU A 104 1.31 -0.61 -13.38
N ILE A 105 2.53 -1.12 -13.58
CA ILE A 105 3.72 -0.75 -12.81
C ILE A 105 4.67 0.04 -13.70
N TYR A 106 4.92 1.29 -13.30
CA TYR A 106 5.70 2.25 -14.08
C TYR A 106 6.82 2.87 -13.25
N ASN A 107 7.92 3.23 -13.93
CA ASN A 107 8.97 4.04 -13.32
C ASN A 107 8.65 5.53 -13.50
N LEU A 108 9.53 6.41 -13.02
CA LEU A 108 9.31 7.86 -13.11
C LEU A 108 9.23 8.38 -14.54
N GLU A 109 9.81 7.67 -15.50
CA GLU A 109 9.81 8.08 -16.91
C GLU A 109 8.56 7.60 -17.65
N GLY A 110 7.67 6.90 -16.95
CA GLY A 110 6.43 6.36 -17.54
C GLY A 110 6.64 5.06 -18.31
N ASN A 111 7.82 4.45 -18.19
CA ASN A 111 8.11 3.16 -18.79
C ASN A 111 7.81 2.05 -17.80
N SER A 112 7.82 0.79 -18.29
CA SER A 112 7.63 -0.37 -17.41
C SER A 112 8.62 -0.34 -16.25
N GLY A 113 8.10 -0.42 -15.01
CA GLY A 113 8.91 -0.33 -13.81
C GLY A 113 9.35 -1.68 -13.28
N GLU A 114 10.31 -1.65 -12.37
CA GLU A 114 10.85 -2.84 -11.69
C GLU A 114 10.63 -2.72 -10.18
N ILE A 115 10.40 -3.86 -9.54
CA ILE A 115 10.29 -3.91 -8.08
C ILE A 115 11.66 -4.32 -7.54
N ILE A 116 12.35 -3.34 -7.00
CA ILE A 116 13.70 -3.55 -6.44
C ILE A 116 13.64 -4.00 -4.98
#